data_97c858ebe2195ca15260536a74168c5b
#
_entry.id   97c858ebe2195ca15260536a74168c5b
#
_cell.length_a   1.000
_cell.length_b   1.000
_cell.length_c   1.000
_cell.angle_alpha   90.00
_cell.angle_beta   90.00
_cell.angle_gamma   90.00
#
_symmetry.space_group_name_H-M   'P 1'
#
loop_
_entity.id
_entity.type
_entity.pdbx_description
1 polymer ?
#
loop_
_entity_poly.entity_id
_entity_poly.type
_entity_poly.pdbx_seq_one_letter_code
_entity_poly.pdbx_strand_id
1 'polypeptide(L)'
;SIGKLARYFQNQGKTVLLAAGDTFRAAAREQLIAWGERNNVVVIAPDSDPDKKSDPAAVIFDAVTSAKARGIDIVLADTAGRLTTQLHLMEEIKKVKRVIAKALPDAPHEVLLVLDANTGQNALAQVKAFDEALQVTGLILTKLDGTAKGGVVAAIAAQYPQNPPALRFVGVGEGVDDLRPFDAEEFVDALFD
;
A
#
# COMPACT_ATOMS: atom_id res chain seq x y z
N SER A 1 -6.62 3.93 -0.84
CA SER A 1 -5.68 4.03 0.32
C SER A 1 -4.45 4.86 0.01
N ILE A 2 -3.77 4.63 -1.13
CA ILE A 2 -2.49 5.30 -1.44
C ILE A 2 -2.60 6.83 -1.49
N GLY A 3 -3.66 7.39 -2.04
CA GLY A 3 -3.90 8.83 -2.05
C GLY A 3 -4.08 9.41 -0.65
N LYS A 4 -4.81 8.72 0.23
CA LYS A 4 -4.97 9.13 1.63
C LYS A 4 -3.64 9.09 2.40
N LEU A 5 -2.80 8.08 2.13
CA LEU A 5 -1.47 7.98 2.72
C LEU A 5 -0.55 9.11 2.23
N ALA A 6 -0.61 9.45 0.95
CA ALA A 6 0.12 10.60 0.42
C ALA A 6 -0.31 11.91 1.10
N ARG A 7 -1.63 12.12 1.28
CA ARG A 7 -2.16 13.28 2.00
C ARG A 7 -1.68 13.35 3.44
N TYR A 8 -1.69 12.21 4.13
CA TYR A 8 -1.18 12.12 5.49
C TYR A 8 0.27 12.63 5.61
N PHE A 9 1.16 12.19 4.71
CA PHE A 9 2.54 12.66 4.72
C PHE A 9 2.70 14.11 4.29
N GLN A 10 1.92 14.59 3.32
CA GLN A 10 1.91 16.01 2.95
C GLN A 10 1.51 16.90 4.14
N ASN A 11 0.55 16.49 4.95
CA ASN A 11 0.13 17.21 6.14
C ASN A 11 1.25 17.29 7.20
N GLN A 12 2.24 16.39 7.13
CA GLN A 12 3.45 16.43 7.95
C GLN A 12 4.60 17.23 7.31
N GLY A 13 4.34 17.93 6.21
CA GLY A 13 5.33 18.73 5.49
C GLY A 13 6.31 17.91 4.64
N LYS A 14 5.97 16.64 4.34
CA LYS A 14 6.80 15.78 3.48
C LYS A 14 6.45 15.94 2.01
N THR A 15 7.46 15.91 1.17
CA THR A 15 7.28 15.77 -0.28
C THR A 15 7.03 14.31 -0.64
N VAL A 16 6.05 14.07 -1.51
CA VAL A 16 5.62 12.72 -1.89
C VAL A 16 5.64 12.57 -3.40
N LEU A 17 6.07 11.41 -3.88
CA LEU A 17 5.96 10.98 -5.25
C LEU A 17 5.21 9.65 -5.30
N LEU A 18 4.27 9.52 -6.24
CA LEU A 18 3.52 8.30 -6.47
C LEU A 18 4.05 7.55 -7.68
N ALA A 19 4.16 6.23 -7.56
CA ALA A 19 4.48 5.35 -8.69
C ALA A 19 3.24 4.50 -9.02
N ALA A 20 2.73 4.61 -10.25
CA ALA A 20 1.60 3.84 -10.74
C ALA A 20 2.05 2.46 -11.24
N GLY A 21 2.35 1.56 -10.31
CA GLY A 21 2.80 0.20 -10.60
C GLY A 21 1.67 -0.78 -10.95
N ASP A 22 0.39 -0.39 -10.81
CA ASP A 22 -0.71 -1.17 -11.37
C ASP A 22 -0.82 -0.91 -12.88
N THR A 23 -0.05 -1.66 -13.66
CA THR A 23 -0.01 -1.52 -15.12
C THR A 23 -1.10 -2.30 -15.84
N PHE A 24 -1.92 -3.07 -15.12
CA PHE A 24 -2.97 -3.92 -15.69
C PHE A 24 -4.31 -3.20 -15.81
N ARG A 25 -4.61 -2.29 -14.90
CA ARG A 25 -5.87 -1.58 -14.86
C ARG A 25 -5.69 -0.13 -15.30
N ALA A 26 -6.09 0.19 -16.52
CA ALA A 26 -6.03 1.56 -17.04
C ALA A 26 -6.76 2.56 -16.11
N ALA A 27 -7.93 2.20 -15.62
CA ALA A 27 -8.70 3.03 -14.70
C ALA A 27 -7.98 3.31 -13.37
N ALA A 28 -7.19 2.37 -12.84
CA ALA A 28 -6.42 2.60 -11.61
C ALA A 28 -5.30 3.61 -11.84
N ARG A 29 -4.62 3.52 -12.97
CA ARG A 29 -3.60 4.49 -13.40
C ARG A 29 -4.19 5.89 -13.55
N GLU A 30 -5.29 6.01 -14.31
CA GLU A 30 -5.97 7.29 -14.55
C GLU A 30 -6.45 7.93 -13.25
N GLN A 31 -7.02 7.12 -12.35
CA GLN A 31 -7.45 7.58 -11.03
C GLN A 31 -6.28 8.11 -10.19
N LEU A 32 -5.13 7.44 -10.23
CA LEU A 32 -3.95 7.87 -9.48
C LEU A 32 -3.37 9.17 -10.05
N ILE A 33 -3.33 9.32 -11.38
CA ILE A 33 -2.90 10.55 -12.06
C ILE A 33 -3.83 11.71 -11.68
N ALA A 34 -5.15 11.53 -11.82
CA ALA A 34 -6.12 12.56 -11.49
C ALA A 34 -6.04 12.97 -10.00
N TRP A 35 -5.78 12.00 -9.11
CA TRP A 35 -5.56 12.29 -7.70
C TRP A 35 -4.28 13.13 -7.49
N GLY A 36 -3.19 12.77 -8.16
CA GLY A 36 -1.92 13.51 -8.10
C GLY A 36 -2.07 14.95 -8.56
N GLU A 37 -2.75 15.18 -9.67
CA GLU A 37 -3.04 16.53 -10.20
C GLU A 37 -3.83 17.39 -9.20
N ARG A 38 -4.90 16.83 -8.60
CA ARG A 38 -5.73 17.54 -7.61
C ARG A 38 -4.98 17.91 -6.34
N ASN A 39 -3.99 17.11 -5.95
CA ASN A 39 -3.27 17.26 -4.69
C ASN A 39 -1.83 17.75 -4.86
N ASN A 40 -1.47 18.15 -6.07
CA ASN A 40 -0.12 18.62 -6.42
C ASN A 40 0.98 17.61 -6.03
N VAL A 41 0.75 16.35 -6.35
CA VAL A 41 1.71 15.24 -6.15
C VAL A 41 2.18 14.72 -7.50
N VAL A 42 3.48 14.59 -7.65
CA VAL A 42 4.07 14.02 -8.86
C VAL A 42 3.72 12.53 -8.95
N VAL A 43 3.23 12.11 -10.11
CA VAL A 43 2.93 10.70 -10.41
C VAL A 43 3.80 10.24 -11.55
N ILE A 44 4.57 9.19 -11.33
CA ILE A 44 5.27 8.47 -12.40
C ILE A 44 4.37 7.30 -12.81
N ALA A 45 3.96 7.30 -14.06
CA ALA A 45 3.04 6.32 -14.63
C ALA A 45 3.62 5.75 -15.94
N PRO A 46 3.19 4.54 -16.33
CA PRO A 46 3.56 3.99 -17.63
C PRO A 46 3.02 4.86 -18.76
N ASP A 47 3.66 4.73 -19.92
CA ASP A 47 3.22 5.36 -21.16
C ASP A 47 1.75 5.04 -21.45
N SER A 48 1.01 5.99 -21.99
CA SER A 48 -0.42 5.82 -22.30
C SER A 48 -0.70 4.98 -23.53
N ASP A 49 0.34 4.50 -24.22
CA ASP A 49 0.21 3.66 -25.40
C ASP A 49 -0.35 2.28 -25.04
N PRO A 50 -1.59 1.93 -25.45
CA PRO A 50 -2.23 0.66 -25.10
C PRO A 50 -1.51 -0.57 -25.67
N ASP A 51 -0.72 -0.39 -26.72
CA ASP A 51 0.04 -1.46 -27.37
C ASP A 51 1.36 -1.77 -26.66
N LYS A 52 1.82 -0.88 -25.78
CA LYS A 52 3.00 -1.11 -24.93
C LYS A 52 2.63 -1.72 -23.59
N LYS A 53 2.92 -3.00 -23.43
CA LYS A 53 2.91 -3.62 -22.09
C LYS A 53 4.01 -3.00 -21.23
N SER A 54 3.61 -2.22 -20.25
CA SER A 54 4.55 -1.64 -19.30
C SER A 54 4.87 -2.62 -18.17
N ASP A 55 6.16 -2.76 -17.87
CA ASP A 55 6.63 -3.56 -16.75
C ASP A 55 6.46 -2.75 -15.44
N PRO A 56 5.67 -3.23 -14.46
CA PRO A 56 5.52 -2.57 -13.16
C PRO A 56 6.85 -2.24 -12.49
N ALA A 57 7.83 -3.15 -12.60
CA ALA A 57 9.14 -2.95 -12.01
C ALA A 57 9.91 -1.79 -12.65
N ALA A 58 9.77 -1.58 -13.96
CA ALA A 58 10.40 -0.45 -14.66
C ALA A 58 9.81 0.88 -14.21
N VAL A 59 8.48 0.98 -14.14
CA VAL A 59 7.77 2.19 -13.69
C VAL A 59 8.20 2.58 -12.27
N ILE A 60 8.27 1.61 -11.37
CA ILE A 60 8.66 1.86 -9.98
C ILE A 60 10.15 2.19 -9.87
N PHE A 61 11.02 1.58 -10.67
CA PHE A 61 12.43 1.94 -10.75
C PHE A 61 12.62 3.40 -11.17
N ASP A 62 11.91 3.82 -12.21
CA ASP A 62 11.96 5.20 -12.70
C ASP A 62 11.44 6.19 -11.65
N ALA A 63 10.39 5.82 -10.92
CA ALA A 63 9.85 6.62 -9.83
C ALA A 63 10.85 6.82 -8.69
N VAL A 64 11.51 5.77 -8.23
CA VAL A 64 12.54 5.84 -7.17
C VAL A 64 13.73 6.67 -7.63
N THR A 65 14.19 6.46 -8.86
CA THR A 65 15.30 7.22 -9.46
C THR A 65 14.96 8.71 -9.60
N SER A 66 13.75 9.01 -10.07
CA SER A 66 13.26 10.38 -10.20
C SER A 66 13.13 11.06 -8.83
N ALA A 67 12.60 10.38 -7.85
CA ALA A 67 12.45 10.90 -6.49
C ALA A 67 13.81 11.24 -5.87
N LYS A 68 14.79 10.36 -6.02
CA LYS A 68 16.17 10.59 -5.56
C LYS A 68 16.79 11.83 -6.22
N ALA A 69 16.64 11.98 -7.54
CA ALA A 69 17.17 13.14 -8.27
C ALA A 69 16.50 14.47 -7.88
N ARG A 70 15.24 14.42 -7.46
CA ARG A 70 14.45 15.60 -7.06
C ARG A 70 14.50 15.91 -5.57
N GLY A 71 15.14 15.08 -4.76
CA GLY A 71 15.16 15.23 -3.30
C GLY A 71 13.78 15.03 -2.65
N ILE A 72 12.95 14.15 -3.21
CA ILE A 72 11.64 13.79 -2.65
C ILE A 72 11.83 12.94 -1.38
N ASP A 73 11.06 13.25 -0.33
CA ASP A 73 11.17 12.56 0.95
C ASP A 73 10.60 11.14 0.92
N ILE A 74 9.47 10.93 0.22
CA ILE A 74 8.72 9.68 0.25
C ILE A 74 8.24 9.27 -1.14
N VAL A 75 8.50 8.01 -1.51
CA VAL A 75 7.89 7.36 -2.68
C VAL A 75 6.86 6.35 -2.20
N LEU A 76 5.64 6.45 -2.70
CA LEU A 76 4.59 5.46 -2.51
C LEU A 76 4.39 4.71 -3.83
N ALA A 77 4.75 3.44 -3.85
CA ALA A 77 4.60 2.59 -5.03
C ALA A 77 3.29 1.79 -4.93
N ASP A 78 2.34 2.13 -5.80
CA ASP A 78 1.11 1.36 -5.95
C ASP A 78 1.38 0.10 -6.74
N THR A 79 0.79 -1.00 -6.34
CA THR A 79 0.86 -2.27 -7.04
C THR A 79 -0.55 -2.80 -7.28
N ALA A 80 -0.72 -3.57 -8.35
CA ALA A 80 -2.02 -4.17 -8.60
C ALA A 80 -2.45 -5.08 -7.46
N GLY A 81 -3.70 -4.94 -7.01
CA GLY A 81 -4.32 -5.84 -6.03
C GLY A 81 -4.44 -7.24 -6.61
N ARG A 82 -4.07 -8.28 -5.84
CA ARG A 82 -3.94 -9.64 -6.33
C ARG A 82 -4.64 -10.65 -5.43
N LEU A 83 -5.15 -11.70 -6.05
CA LEU A 83 -5.48 -12.93 -5.37
C LEU A 83 -4.19 -13.73 -5.16
N THR A 84 -3.94 -14.15 -3.93
CA THR A 84 -2.74 -14.92 -3.53
C THR A 84 -2.58 -16.26 -4.25
N THR A 85 -3.65 -16.73 -4.90
CA THR A 85 -3.67 -17.97 -5.67
C THR A 85 -2.97 -17.91 -7.02
N GLN A 86 -2.56 -16.70 -7.48
CA GLN A 86 -1.92 -16.52 -8.78
C GLN A 86 -0.40 -16.40 -8.62
N LEU A 87 0.31 -17.51 -8.73
CA LEU A 87 1.75 -17.62 -8.51
C LEU A 87 2.59 -16.63 -9.34
N HIS A 88 2.23 -16.43 -10.62
CA HIS A 88 2.97 -15.51 -11.50
C HIS A 88 2.91 -14.06 -11.04
N LEU A 89 1.83 -13.67 -10.37
CA LEU A 89 1.67 -12.33 -9.81
C LEU A 89 2.50 -12.12 -8.56
N MET A 90 2.67 -13.15 -7.75
CA MET A 90 3.57 -13.11 -6.60
C MET A 90 5.04 -12.99 -7.05
N GLU A 91 5.43 -13.65 -8.12
CA GLU A 91 6.78 -13.50 -8.70
C GLU A 91 7.01 -12.09 -9.28
N GLU A 92 5.98 -11.48 -9.87
CA GLU A 92 6.05 -10.12 -10.38
C GLU A 92 6.29 -9.12 -9.24
N ILE A 93 5.55 -9.22 -8.14
CA ILE A 93 5.72 -8.29 -7.00
C ILE A 93 7.05 -8.51 -6.28
N LYS A 94 7.57 -9.74 -6.22
CA LYS A 94 8.94 -10.02 -5.75
C LYS A 94 9.99 -9.35 -6.65
N LYS A 95 9.77 -9.35 -7.97
CA LYS A 95 10.62 -8.63 -8.92
C LYS A 95 10.62 -7.14 -8.64
N VAL A 96 9.45 -6.54 -8.40
CA VAL A 96 9.32 -5.13 -8.01
C VAL A 96 10.16 -4.83 -6.77
N LYS A 97 10.05 -5.63 -5.72
CA LYS A 97 10.85 -5.46 -4.49
C LYS A 97 12.36 -5.48 -4.77
N ARG A 98 12.82 -6.45 -5.57
CA ARG A 98 14.24 -6.54 -5.94
C ARG A 98 14.73 -5.32 -6.75
N VAL A 99 13.89 -4.81 -7.62
CA VAL A 99 14.22 -3.66 -8.48
C VAL A 99 14.28 -2.36 -7.68
N ILE A 100 13.41 -2.17 -6.70
CA ILE A 100 13.48 -1.04 -5.75
C ILE A 100 14.82 -1.05 -5.03
N ALA A 101 15.27 -2.19 -4.52
CA ALA A 101 16.56 -2.32 -3.84
C ALA A 101 17.76 -2.00 -4.76
N LYS A 102 17.63 -2.22 -6.07
CA LYS A 102 18.65 -1.82 -7.05
C LYS A 102 18.69 -0.30 -7.27
N ALA A 103 17.53 0.36 -7.26
CA ALA A 103 17.44 1.80 -7.44
C ALA A 103 17.92 2.57 -6.20
N LEU A 104 17.59 2.05 -5.02
CA LEU A 104 17.98 2.61 -3.74
C LEU A 104 18.30 1.46 -2.76
N PRO A 105 19.58 1.27 -2.37
CA PRO A 105 19.96 0.31 -1.35
C PRO A 105 19.14 0.51 -0.06
N ASP A 106 18.81 -0.58 0.62
CA ASP A 106 17.94 -0.64 1.81
C ASP A 106 16.43 -0.38 1.56
N ALA A 107 16.03 0.02 0.37
CA ALA A 107 14.63 0.12 -0.02
C ALA A 107 14.10 -1.24 -0.57
N PRO A 108 12.77 -1.50 -0.46
CA PRO A 108 11.78 -0.67 0.19
C PRO A 108 11.95 -0.65 1.71
N HIS A 109 11.81 0.53 2.34
CA HIS A 109 11.92 0.68 3.79
C HIS A 109 10.70 0.13 4.51
N GLU A 110 9.54 0.17 3.85
CA GLU A 110 8.28 -0.40 4.32
C GLU A 110 7.60 -1.19 3.19
N VAL A 111 7.06 -2.35 3.54
CA VAL A 111 6.16 -3.14 2.69
C VAL A 111 4.82 -3.20 3.40
N LEU A 112 3.86 -2.42 2.91
CA LEU A 112 2.55 -2.27 3.52
C LEU A 112 1.51 -3.11 2.77
N LEU A 113 0.87 -4.03 3.48
CA LEU A 113 -0.24 -4.80 2.94
C LEU A 113 -1.56 -4.12 3.31
N VAL A 114 -2.35 -3.80 2.29
CA VAL A 114 -3.68 -3.20 2.46
C VAL A 114 -4.74 -4.30 2.48
N LEU A 115 -5.50 -4.36 3.56
CA LEU A 115 -6.55 -5.33 3.79
C LEU A 115 -7.91 -4.65 3.97
N ASP A 116 -8.96 -5.28 3.47
CA ASP A 116 -10.34 -4.91 3.76
C ASP A 116 -10.78 -5.64 5.04
N ALA A 117 -11.20 -4.90 6.06
CA ALA A 117 -11.63 -5.45 7.34
C ALA A 117 -12.83 -6.41 7.22
N ASN A 118 -13.61 -6.30 6.14
CA ASN A 118 -14.77 -7.17 5.89
C ASN A 118 -14.41 -8.53 5.28
N THR A 119 -13.16 -8.79 4.93
CA THR A 119 -12.75 -10.04 4.25
C THR A 119 -12.62 -11.25 5.18
N GLY A 120 -12.70 -11.06 6.50
CA GLY A 120 -12.71 -12.16 7.48
C GLY A 120 -11.47 -13.06 7.38
N GLN A 121 -11.66 -14.37 7.32
CA GLN A 121 -10.58 -15.37 7.25
C GLN A 121 -9.68 -15.23 6.03
N ASN A 122 -10.16 -14.66 4.94
CA ASN A 122 -9.35 -14.39 3.74
C ASN A 122 -8.23 -13.38 4.03
N ALA A 123 -8.42 -12.47 4.98
CA ALA A 123 -7.39 -11.53 5.39
C ALA A 123 -6.16 -12.26 5.97
N LEU A 124 -6.36 -13.27 6.80
CA LEU A 124 -5.27 -14.07 7.39
C LEU A 124 -4.47 -14.80 6.32
N ALA A 125 -5.16 -15.40 5.35
CA ALA A 125 -4.52 -16.08 4.23
C ALA A 125 -3.69 -15.10 3.38
N GLN A 126 -4.20 -13.89 3.15
CA GLN A 126 -3.47 -12.82 2.45
C GLN A 126 -2.23 -12.39 3.22
N VAL A 127 -2.35 -12.12 4.53
CA VAL A 127 -1.20 -11.75 5.37
C VAL A 127 -0.11 -12.79 5.26
N LYS A 128 -0.45 -14.07 5.45
CA LYS A 128 0.52 -15.16 5.39
C LYS A 128 1.23 -15.23 4.04
N ALA A 129 0.49 -15.24 2.94
CA ALA A 129 1.06 -15.39 1.60
C ALA A 129 1.94 -14.20 1.20
N PHE A 130 1.52 -12.96 1.52
CA PHE A 130 2.32 -11.77 1.22
C PHE A 130 3.52 -11.64 2.15
N ASP A 131 3.41 -12.03 3.41
CA ASP A 131 4.53 -12.01 4.34
C ASP A 131 5.62 -13.02 3.94
N GLU A 132 5.25 -14.24 3.59
CA GLU A 132 6.17 -15.25 3.05
C GLU A 132 6.89 -14.78 1.78
N ALA A 133 6.18 -14.05 0.90
CA ALA A 133 6.73 -13.58 -0.37
C ALA A 133 7.58 -12.32 -0.25
N LEU A 134 7.19 -11.37 0.60
CA LEU A 134 7.70 -9.99 0.60
C LEU A 134 8.27 -9.54 1.94
N GLN A 135 8.05 -10.27 3.02
CA GLN A 135 8.36 -9.83 4.38
C GLN A 135 7.63 -8.51 4.68
N VAL A 136 6.33 -8.61 4.89
CA VAL A 136 5.45 -7.47 5.18
C VAL A 136 5.90 -6.78 6.46
N THR A 137 6.12 -5.47 6.42
CA THR A 137 6.55 -4.69 7.58
C THR A 137 5.39 -4.02 8.31
N GLY A 138 4.25 -3.87 7.63
CA GLY A 138 3.08 -3.24 8.24
C GLY A 138 1.80 -3.53 7.49
N LEU A 139 0.69 -3.32 8.18
CA LEU A 139 -0.66 -3.50 7.67
C LEU A 139 -1.41 -2.17 7.64
N ILE A 140 -2.27 -2.03 6.65
CA ILE A 140 -3.29 -0.99 6.57
C ILE A 140 -4.64 -1.69 6.52
N LEU A 141 -5.49 -1.45 7.50
CA LEU A 141 -6.87 -1.96 7.50
C LEU A 141 -7.82 -0.88 7.00
N THR A 142 -8.63 -1.22 6.02
CA THR A 142 -9.66 -0.33 5.46
C THR A 142 -11.05 -0.79 5.85
N LYS A 143 -12.02 0.12 5.76
CA LYS A 143 -13.45 -0.14 6.02
C LYS A 143 -13.76 -0.59 7.46
N LEU A 144 -13.06 -0.05 8.44
CA LEU A 144 -13.35 -0.27 9.85
C LEU A 144 -14.61 0.46 10.34
N ASP A 145 -15.16 1.37 9.54
CA ASP A 145 -16.47 2.00 9.72
C ASP A 145 -17.65 1.05 9.48
N GLY A 146 -17.39 -0.15 8.96
CA GLY A 146 -18.38 -1.19 8.73
C GLY A 146 -18.70 -2.04 9.96
N THR A 147 -19.51 -3.09 9.74
CA THR A 147 -20.01 -4.00 10.80
C THR A 147 -18.98 -4.99 11.34
N ALA A 148 -17.84 -5.17 10.68
CA ALA A 148 -16.81 -6.16 11.04
C ALA A 148 -15.79 -5.60 12.07
N LYS A 149 -16.28 -4.86 13.05
CA LYS A 149 -15.50 -4.19 14.08
C LYS A 149 -14.42 -5.10 14.67
N GLY A 150 -13.16 -4.83 14.30
CA GLY A 150 -11.99 -5.35 15.00
C GLY A 150 -11.72 -6.85 14.97
N GLY A 151 -12.64 -7.67 14.50
CA GLY A 151 -12.48 -9.13 14.48
C GLY A 151 -11.25 -9.59 13.68
N VAL A 152 -10.95 -8.93 12.57
CA VAL A 152 -9.76 -9.22 11.77
C VAL A 152 -8.45 -8.86 12.53
N VAL A 153 -8.45 -7.79 13.33
CA VAL A 153 -7.29 -7.39 14.14
C VAL A 153 -7.01 -8.44 15.21
N ALA A 154 -8.05 -8.86 15.94
CA ALA A 154 -7.96 -9.92 16.94
C ALA A 154 -7.49 -11.25 16.33
N ALA A 155 -7.99 -11.60 15.15
CA ALA A 155 -7.59 -12.81 14.43
C ALA A 155 -6.12 -12.77 14.00
N ILE A 156 -5.63 -11.63 13.51
CA ILE A 156 -4.21 -11.44 13.16
C ILE A 156 -3.33 -11.53 14.41
N ALA A 157 -3.71 -10.89 15.51
CA ALA A 157 -2.98 -10.95 16.76
C ALA A 157 -2.91 -12.39 17.32
N ALA A 158 -4.00 -13.15 17.24
CA ALA A 158 -4.02 -14.54 17.65
C ALA A 158 -3.18 -15.47 16.77
N GLN A 159 -3.12 -15.19 15.47
CA GLN A 159 -2.30 -15.95 14.51
C GLN A 159 -0.80 -15.74 14.71
N TYR A 160 -0.40 -14.55 15.15
CA TYR A 160 1.00 -14.13 15.33
C TYR A 160 1.26 -13.69 16.78
N PRO A 161 1.17 -14.59 17.76
CA PRO A 161 1.17 -14.21 19.19
C PRO A 161 2.51 -13.62 19.67
N GLN A 162 3.61 -13.92 18.99
CA GLN A 162 4.94 -13.46 19.40
C GLN A 162 5.43 -12.24 18.60
N ASN A 163 5.03 -12.12 17.34
CA ASN A 163 5.49 -11.05 16.45
C ASN A 163 4.44 -10.73 15.38
N PRO A 164 3.32 -10.13 15.76
CA PRO A 164 2.28 -9.75 14.80
C PRO A 164 2.82 -8.68 13.83
N PRO A 165 2.44 -8.72 12.54
CA PRO A 165 2.71 -7.62 11.63
C PRO A 165 2.15 -6.31 12.20
N ALA A 166 2.97 -5.25 12.19
CA ALA A 166 2.58 -3.98 12.78
C ALA A 166 1.37 -3.37 12.03
N LEU A 167 0.28 -3.13 12.72
CA LEU A 167 -0.83 -2.35 12.18
C LEU A 167 -0.44 -0.87 12.19
N ARG A 168 -0.26 -0.28 11.01
CA ARG A 168 0.24 1.09 10.85
C ARG A 168 -0.87 2.11 10.72
N PHE A 169 -1.88 1.80 9.91
CA PHE A 169 -2.98 2.71 9.62
C PHE A 169 -4.32 1.98 9.57
N VAL A 170 -5.37 2.74 9.84
CA VAL A 170 -6.75 2.30 9.74
C VAL A 170 -7.57 3.29 8.90
N GLY A 171 -8.38 2.75 7.99
CA GLY A 171 -9.34 3.51 7.21
C GLY A 171 -10.71 3.45 7.86
N VAL A 172 -11.22 4.63 8.23
CA VAL A 172 -12.48 4.79 8.99
C VAL A 172 -13.57 5.49 8.19
N GLY A 173 -13.41 5.61 6.90
CA GLY A 173 -14.37 6.27 6.01
C GLY A 173 -13.82 6.48 4.60
N GLU A 174 -14.57 7.19 3.76
CA GLU A 174 -14.22 7.43 2.36
C GLU A 174 -13.48 8.77 2.12
N GLY A 175 -13.56 9.70 3.07
CA GLY A 175 -12.90 11.00 2.99
C GLY A 175 -11.38 10.90 2.85
N VAL A 176 -10.77 11.93 2.28
CA VAL A 176 -9.31 11.96 2.05
C VAL A 176 -8.50 11.90 3.35
N ASP A 177 -9.06 12.38 4.44
CA ASP A 177 -8.43 12.39 5.77
C ASP A 177 -8.87 11.21 6.66
N ASP A 178 -9.65 10.26 6.11
CA ASP A 178 -10.17 9.09 6.84
C ASP A 178 -9.18 7.91 6.86
N LEU A 179 -7.90 8.17 6.70
CA LEU A 179 -6.82 7.24 7.00
C LEU A 179 -6.03 7.79 8.19
N ARG A 180 -6.04 7.04 9.29
CA ARG A 180 -5.40 7.45 10.55
C ARG A 180 -4.30 6.48 10.97
N PRO A 181 -3.24 6.94 11.63
CA PRO A 181 -2.34 6.05 12.34
C PRO A 181 -3.12 5.16 13.30
N PHE A 182 -2.70 3.91 13.42
CA PHE A 182 -3.31 2.99 14.37
C PHE A 182 -2.81 3.28 15.78
N ASP A 183 -3.75 3.45 16.70
CA ASP A 183 -3.52 3.50 18.13
C ASP A 183 -4.25 2.32 18.80
N ALA A 184 -3.52 1.49 19.53
CA ALA A 184 -4.05 0.25 20.10
C ALA A 184 -5.03 0.51 21.26
N GLU A 185 -4.77 1.54 22.08
CA GLU A 185 -5.63 1.90 23.21
C GLU A 185 -6.95 2.45 22.70
N GLU A 186 -6.90 3.44 21.80
CA GLU A 186 -8.08 4.02 21.17
C GLU A 186 -8.92 2.96 20.44
N PHE A 187 -8.24 2.01 19.76
CA PHE A 187 -8.91 0.92 19.06
C PHE A 187 -9.65 -0.03 20.00
N VAL A 188 -9.00 -0.44 21.11
CA VAL A 188 -9.61 -1.33 22.12
C VAL A 188 -10.79 -0.66 22.80
N ASP A 189 -10.67 0.60 23.18
CA ASP A 189 -11.75 1.36 23.79
C ASP A 189 -12.98 1.42 22.85
N ALA A 190 -12.75 1.69 21.56
CA ALA A 190 -13.82 1.72 20.56
C ALA A 190 -14.49 0.36 20.28
N LEU A 191 -13.88 -0.77 20.69
CA LEU A 191 -14.50 -2.09 20.56
C LEU A 191 -15.53 -2.39 21.65
N PHE A 192 -15.39 -1.78 22.83
CA PHE A 192 -16.19 -2.05 24.00
C PHE A 192 -17.24 -0.96 24.30
N ASP A 193 -17.21 0.15 23.58
CA ASP A 193 -18.24 1.18 23.56
C ASP A 193 -19.38 0.85 22.56
#